data_c0d36eddc439316e3dc3715be6429587
#
_entry.id   c0d36eddc439316e3dc3715be6429587
#
_cell.length_a   1.000
_cell.length_b   1.000
_cell.length_c   1.000
_cell.angle_alpha   90.00
_cell.angle_beta   90.00
_cell.angle_gamma   90.00
#
_symmetry.space_group_name_H-M   'P 1'
#
loop_
_entity.id
_entity.type
_entity.pdbx_description
1 polymer ?
#
loop_
_entity_poly.entity_id
_entity_poly.type
_entity_poly.pdbx_seq_one_letter_code
_entity_poly.pdbx_strand_id
1 'polypeptide(L)'
;MRYVKNDTIYSIHEIRNLYPNISMNEGNDLSHLGFTELIETQPPQKEGHYVVEDIPVNNTQTWKLVKIEEPIIDVITIRQARELLIELDMFDTIEAAINQIQDPKEKRKLLNYWEYSDSFNLNHSQLLDIAAIIDLTQDQLITLFRNASKL
;
A
#
# COMPACT_ATOMS: atom_id res chain seq x y z
N MET A 1 -12.30 28.50 11.28
CA MET A 1 -12.71 27.95 12.59
C MET A 1 -13.77 26.89 12.38
N ARG A 2 -13.59 25.70 12.98
CA ARG A 2 -14.51 24.56 12.89
C ARG A 2 -15.05 24.21 14.28
N TYR A 3 -16.16 23.52 14.32
CA TYR A 3 -16.89 23.21 15.54
C TYR A 3 -17.29 21.73 15.55
N VAL A 4 -17.48 21.16 16.73
CA VAL A 4 -17.90 19.76 16.94
C VAL A 4 -19.26 19.74 17.63
N LYS A 5 -20.14 18.86 17.15
CA LYS A 5 -21.40 18.49 17.80
C LYS A 5 -21.70 17.02 17.50
N ASN A 6 -21.90 16.20 18.54
CA ASN A 6 -22.18 14.77 18.40
C ASN A 6 -21.16 14.06 17.50
N ASP A 7 -19.87 14.24 17.77
CA ASP A 7 -18.73 13.65 17.04
C ASP A 7 -18.64 14.04 15.55
N THR A 8 -19.40 15.01 15.12
CA THR A 8 -19.39 15.52 13.74
C THR A 8 -18.79 16.92 13.72
N ILE A 9 -17.90 17.14 12.72
CA ILE A 9 -17.24 18.43 12.51
C ILE A 9 -18.08 19.28 11.56
N TYR A 10 -18.25 20.55 11.92
CA TYR A 10 -19.00 21.53 11.15
C TYR A 10 -18.16 22.78 10.90
N SER A 11 -18.25 23.33 9.71
CA SER A 11 -17.83 24.71 9.42
C SER A 11 -18.91 25.70 9.89
N ILE A 12 -18.52 26.94 10.08
CA ILE A 12 -19.51 28.01 10.44
C ILE A 12 -20.58 28.18 9.35
N HIS A 13 -20.23 27.89 8.08
CA HIS A 13 -21.16 27.95 6.97
C HIS A 13 -22.27 26.87 7.07
N GLU A 14 -21.89 25.64 7.41
CA GLU A 14 -22.83 24.55 7.61
C GLU A 14 -23.76 24.83 8.80
N ILE A 15 -23.21 25.38 9.89
CA ILE A 15 -24.03 25.77 11.06
C ILE A 15 -25.02 26.87 10.69
N ARG A 16 -24.63 27.87 9.90
CA ARG A 16 -25.56 28.92 9.41
C ARG A 16 -26.69 28.31 8.58
N ASN A 17 -26.41 27.31 7.76
CA ASN A 17 -27.45 26.64 6.97
C ASN A 17 -28.42 25.85 7.86
N LEU A 18 -27.94 25.27 8.97
CA LEU A 18 -28.77 24.54 9.93
C LEU A 18 -29.65 25.54 10.77
N TYR A 19 -29.15 26.74 11.00
CA TYR A 19 -29.82 27.76 11.84
C TYR A 19 -29.92 29.11 11.10
N PRO A 20 -30.71 29.22 10.02
CA PRO A 20 -30.72 30.41 9.15
C PRO A 20 -31.22 31.67 9.82
N ASN A 21 -31.97 31.54 10.91
CA ASN A 21 -32.54 32.67 11.66
C ASN A 21 -31.62 33.21 12.76
N ILE A 22 -30.41 32.63 12.92
CA ILE A 22 -29.44 33.05 13.93
C ILE A 22 -28.26 33.74 13.25
N SER A 23 -27.97 34.97 13.64
CA SER A 23 -26.77 35.66 13.14
C SER A 23 -25.52 35.08 13.79
N MET A 24 -24.62 34.52 12.98
CA MET A 24 -23.40 33.87 13.45
C MET A 24 -22.19 34.43 12.72
N ASN A 25 -21.12 34.71 13.44
CA ASN A 25 -19.80 35.04 12.90
C ASN A 25 -18.75 34.06 13.44
N GLU A 26 -17.61 33.98 12.77
CA GLU A 26 -16.49 33.25 13.31
C GLU A 26 -16.07 33.77 14.66
N GLY A 27 -15.82 32.89 15.62
CA GLY A 27 -15.47 33.21 16.99
C GLY A 27 -16.66 33.42 17.93
N ASN A 28 -17.90 33.27 17.45
CA ASN A 28 -19.05 33.28 18.35
C ASN A 28 -19.07 32.03 19.23
N ASP A 29 -19.46 32.23 20.50
CA ASP A 29 -19.78 31.10 21.37
C ASP A 29 -21.10 30.45 20.92
N LEU A 30 -20.99 29.23 20.40
CA LEU A 30 -22.11 28.41 19.92
C LEU A 30 -22.48 27.28 20.88
N SER A 31 -21.98 27.32 22.12
CA SER A 31 -22.23 26.30 23.15
C SER A 31 -23.73 26.16 23.48
N HIS A 32 -24.49 27.24 23.42
CA HIS A 32 -25.94 27.25 23.61
C HIS A 32 -26.70 26.45 22.54
N LEU A 33 -26.08 26.20 21.36
CA LEU A 33 -26.59 25.34 20.30
C LEU A 33 -25.98 23.93 20.38
N GLY A 34 -25.14 23.66 21.37
CA GLY A 34 -24.45 22.38 21.58
C GLY A 34 -23.21 22.16 20.70
N PHE A 35 -22.69 23.25 20.12
CA PHE A 35 -21.42 23.20 19.38
C PHE A 35 -20.26 23.64 20.30
N THR A 36 -19.14 22.94 20.17
CA THR A 36 -17.88 23.29 20.83
C THR A 36 -16.81 23.52 19.76
N GLU A 37 -15.94 24.49 19.98
CA GLU A 37 -14.84 24.76 19.06
C GLU A 37 -13.93 23.57 18.93
N LEU A 38 -13.54 23.21 17.67
CA LEU A 38 -12.61 22.13 17.39
C LEU A 38 -11.18 22.62 17.63
N ILE A 39 -10.45 21.90 18.46
CA ILE A 39 -9.00 22.07 18.62
C ILE A 39 -8.32 21.39 17.44
N GLU A 40 -7.81 22.18 16.51
CA GLU A 40 -7.13 21.68 15.33
C GLU A 40 -5.73 21.17 15.66
N THR A 41 -5.35 20.04 15.05
CA THR A 41 -4.03 19.43 15.19
C THR A 41 -3.38 19.25 13.82
N GLN A 42 -2.08 19.11 13.79
CA GLN A 42 -1.39 18.80 12.55
C GLN A 42 -1.50 17.30 12.23
N PRO A 43 -1.74 16.95 10.94
CA PRO A 43 -1.78 15.56 10.53
C PRO A 43 -0.40 14.92 10.71
N PRO A 44 -0.32 13.69 11.23
CA PRO A 44 0.92 12.95 11.33
C PRO A 44 1.45 12.62 9.92
N GLN A 45 2.77 12.62 9.76
CA GLN A 45 3.42 12.18 8.53
C GLN A 45 3.98 10.77 8.73
N LYS A 46 3.65 9.86 7.80
CA LYS A 46 4.21 8.52 7.79
C LYS A 46 4.37 8.07 6.34
N GLU A 47 5.59 7.66 5.99
CA GLU A 47 5.88 7.12 4.66
C GLU A 47 4.97 5.94 4.31
N GLY A 48 4.52 5.86 3.06
CA GLY A 48 3.61 4.81 2.59
C GLY A 48 2.19 4.89 3.15
N HIS A 49 1.80 6.01 3.76
CA HIS A 49 0.44 6.24 4.27
C HIS A 49 -0.08 7.60 3.82
N TYR A 50 -1.37 7.68 3.53
CA TYR A 50 -2.07 8.96 3.51
C TYR A 50 -2.88 9.13 4.80
N VAL A 51 -3.24 10.37 5.08
CA VAL A 51 -3.89 10.74 6.33
C VAL A 51 -5.30 11.19 6.02
N VAL A 52 -6.27 10.68 6.75
CA VAL A 52 -7.65 11.13 6.72
C VAL A 52 -8.06 11.67 8.08
N GLU A 53 -8.89 12.69 8.09
CA GLU A 53 -9.47 13.20 9.33
C GLU A 53 -10.40 12.13 9.92
N ASP A 54 -10.26 11.86 11.21
CA ASP A 54 -11.07 10.89 11.94
C ASP A 54 -12.03 11.59 12.90
N ILE A 55 -12.87 10.82 13.58
CA ILE A 55 -13.82 11.36 14.57
C ILE A 55 -13.05 12.09 15.68
N PRO A 56 -13.42 13.35 15.97
CA PRO A 56 -12.74 14.12 17.01
C PRO A 56 -12.93 13.51 18.39
N VAL A 57 -11.89 13.58 19.22
CA VAL A 57 -11.94 13.09 20.61
C VAL A 57 -11.76 14.28 21.56
N ASN A 58 -12.70 14.47 22.48
CA ASN A 58 -12.69 15.61 23.42
C ASN A 58 -12.52 16.96 22.70
N ASN A 59 -13.27 17.17 21.63
CA ASN A 59 -13.19 18.34 20.74
C ASN A 59 -11.82 18.56 20.07
N THR A 60 -10.91 17.60 20.13
CA THR A 60 -9.61 17.65 19.47
C THR A 60 -9.67 16.86 18.18
N GLN A 61 -9.19 17.47 17.09
CA GLN A 61 -9.06 16.82 15.79
C GLN A 61 -8.16 15.60 15.88
N THR A 62 -8.61 14.48 15.35
CA THR A 62 -7.83 13.24 15.26
C THR A 62 -7.61 12.82 13.82
N TRP A 63 -6.61 11.97 13.60
CA TRP A 63 -6.18 11.55 12.29
C TRP A 63 -6.02 10.04 12.22
N LYS A 64 -6.48 9.46 11.12
CA LYS A 64 -6.27 8.05 10.81
C LYS A 64 -5.23 7.91 9.70
N LEU A 65 -4.23 7.10 9.95
CA LEU A 65 -3.26 6.70 8.94
C LEU A 65 -3.83 5.53 8.11
N VAL A 66 -3.91 5.74 6.80
CA VAL A 66 -4.34 4.72 5.85
C VAL A 66 -3.15 4.33 4.99
N LYS A 67 -2.81 3.05 5.00
CA LYS A 67 -1.70 2.53 4.19
C LYS A 67 -2.02 2.69 2.71
N ILE A 68 -1.09 3.22 1.95
CA ILE A 68 -1.16 3.24 0.49
C ILE A 68 -0.90 1.81 0.02
N GLU A 69 -1.92 1.20 -0.59
CA GLU A 69 -1.74 -0.09 -1.23
C GLU A 69 -1.02 0.12 -2.56
N GLU A 70 0.19 -0.40 -2.65
CA GLU A 70 0.93 -0.38 -3.91
C GLU A 70 0.35 -1.43 -4.87
N PRO A 71 0.23 -1.12 -6.17
CA PRO A 71 -0.30 -2.06 -7.15
C PRO A 71 0.56 -3.33 -7.21
N ILE A 72 -0.10 -4.48 -7.31
CA ILE A 72 0.56 -5.74 -7.59
C ILE A 72 0.94 -5.77 -9.07
N ILE A 73 2.20 -6.03 -9.35
CA ILE A 73 2.70 -6.22 -10.71
C ILE A 73 2.65 -7.71 -11.03
N ASP A 74 1.76 -8.11 -11.91
CA ASP A 74 1.54 -9.52 -12.22
C ASP A 74 2.51 -10.08 -13.25
N VAL A 75 3.08 -9.24 -14.11
CA VAL A 75 3.95 -9.66 -15.21
C VAL A 75 5.15 -8.74 -15.32
N ILE A 76 6.33 -9.34 -15.46
CA ILE A 76 7.60 -8.67 -15.77
C ILE A 76 8.28 -9.37 -16.97
N THR A 77 9.07 -8.62 -17.72
CA THR A 77 9.87 -9.23 -18.80
C THR A 77 11.03 -10.06 -18.23
N ILE A 78 11.49 -11.05 -18.99
CA ILE A 78 12.65 -11.85 -18.59
C ILE A 78 13.90 -10.98 -18.38
N ARG A 79 14.05 -9.90 -19.16
CA ARG A 79 15.16 -8.95 -19.01
C ARG A 79 15.13 -8.27 -17.66
N GLN A 80 13.98 -7.70 -17.27
CA GLN A 80 13.79 -7.04 -15.98
C GLN A 80 14.07 -7.99 -14.81
N ALA A 81 13.55 -9.22 -14.90
CA ALA A 81 13.77 -10.23 -13.87
C ALA A 81 15.26 -10.57 -13.72
N ARG A 82 15.95 -10.85 -14.84
CA ARG A 82 17.37 -11.21 -14.82
C ARG A 82 18.24 -10.07 -14.34
N GLU A 83 17.99 -8.86 -14.79
CA GLU A 83 18.71 -7.65 -14.38
C GLU A 83 18.64 -7.46 -12.85
N LEU A 84 17.43 -7.52 -12.27
CA LEU A 84 17.26 -7.44 -10.82
C LEU A 84 17.95 -8.60 -10.09
N LEU A 85 17.82 -9.83 -10.57
CA LEU A 85 18.41 -11.00 -9.90
C LEU A 85 19.94 -10.98 -9.93
N ILE A 86 20.54 -10.41 -11.00
CA ILE A 86 21.99 -10.18 -11.06
C ILE A 86 22.40 -9.13 -10.03
N GLU A 87 21.67 -7.99 -9.94
CA GLU A 87 21.93 -6.95 -8.95
C GLU A 87 21.85 -7.47 -7.49
N LEU A 88 21.00 -8.45 -7.24
CA LEU A 88 20.81 -9.08 -5.93
C LEU A 88 21.70 -10.30 -5.67
N ASP A 89 22.60 -10.65 -6.58
CA ASP A 89 23.43 -11.86 -6.53
C ASP A 89 22.61 -13.18 -6.40
N MET A 90 21.37 -13.17 -6.90
CA MET A 90 20.46 -14.32 -6.79
C MET A 90 20.40 -15.17 -8.06
N PHE A 91 20.88 -14.67 -9.18
CA PHE A 91 20.75 -15.34 -10.47
C PHE A 91 21.39 -16.73 -10.48
N ASP A 92 22.66 -16.82 -10.11
CA ASP A 92 23.41 -18.08 -10.06
C ASP A 92 22.85 -19.05 -9.00
N THR A 93 22.31 -18.52 -7.90
CA THR A 93 21.66 -19.31 -6.86
C THR A 93 20.43 -20.02 -7.39
N ILE A 94 19.60 -19.34 -8.18
CA ILE A 94 18.40 -19.92 -8.79
C ILE A 94 18.79 -21.01 -9.79
N GLU A 95 19.76 -20.75 -10.67
CA GLU A 95 20.24 -21.74 -11.64
C GLU A 95 20.81 -22.98 -10.96
N ALA A 96 21.61 -22.79 -9.91
CA ALA A 96 22.14 -23.88 -9.12
C ALA A 96 21.04 -24.71 -8.45
N ALA A 97 20.03 -24.05 -7.88
CA ALA A 97 18.89 -24.71 -7.23
C ALA A 97 18.08 -25.55 -8.23
N ILE A 98 17.75 -25.03 -9.40
CA ILE A 98 17.08 -25.79 -10.47
C ILE A 98 17.94 -27.00 -10.91
N ASN A 99 19.25 -26.82 -11.00
CA ASN A 99 20.17 -27.86 -11.39
C ASN A 99 20.30 -29.00 -10.38
N GLN A 100 19.95 -28.78 -9.11
CA GLN A 100 19.97 -29.81 -8.05
C GLN A 100 18.71 -30.68 -8.01
N ILE A 101 17.66 -30.36 -8.79
CA ILE A 101 16.44 -31.16 -8.85
C ILE A 101 16.74 -32.56 -9.37
N GLN A 102 16.30 -33.56 -8.60
CA GLN A 102 16.61 -34.99 -8.89
C GLN A 102 15.70 -35.56 -9.98
N ASP A 103 14.43 -35.14 -10.07
CA ASP A 103 13.53 -35.60 -11.14
C ASP A 103 13.91 -34.93 -12.46
N PRO A 104 14.35 -35.73 -13.48
CA PRO A 104 14.80 -35.17 -14.75
C PRO A 104 13.68 -34.49 -15.54
N LYS A 105 12.44 -34.92 -15.36
CA LYS A 105 11.26 -34.32 -16.05
C LYS A 105 10.92 -32.98 -15.47
N GLU A 106 10.87 -32.87 -14.15
CA GLU A 106 10.62 -31.65 -13.42
C GLU A 106 11.73 -30.62 -13.70
N LYS A 107 12.98 -31.01 -13.51
CA LYS A 107 14.14 -30.20 -13.85
C LYS A 107 14.05 -29.61 -15.26
N ARG A 108 13.74 -30.45 -16.26
CA ARG A 108 13.65 -30.01 -17.65
C ARG A 108 12.51 -28.99 -17.88
N LYS A 109 11.40 -29.16 -17.19
CA LYS A 109 10.29 -28.21 -17.25
C LYS A 109 10.68 -26.84 -16.68
N LEU A 110 11.32 -26.80 -15.52
CA LEU A 110 11.74 -25.58 -14.88
C LEU A 110 12.85 -24.87 -15.64
N LEU A 111 13.84 -25.62 -16.18
CA LEU A 111 14.87 -25.07 -17.06
C LEU A 111 14.26 -24.48 -18.33
N ASN A 112 13.31 -25.15 -18.96
CA ASN A 112 12.64 -24.63 -20.14
C ASN A 112 11.89 -23.32 -19.85
N TYR A 113 11.19 -23.25 -18.72
CA TYR A 113 10.51 -22.02 -18.29
C TYR A 113 11.52 -20.91 -17.98
N TRP A 114 12.58 -21.20 -17.23
CA TRP A 114 13.62 -20.26 -16.84
C TRP A 114 14.40 -19.67 -18.03
N GLU A 115 14.74 -20.51 -19.00
CA GLU A 115 15.62 -20.13 -20.12
C GLU A 115 14.86 -19.49 -21.29
N TYR A 116 13.62 -19.97 -21.58
CA TYR A 116 12.93 -19.68 -22.84
C TYR A 116 11.63 -18.90 -22.67
N SER A 117 11.23 -18.49 -21.46
CA SER A 117 10.10 -17.60 -21.32
C SER A 117 10.45 -16.18 -21.78
N ASP A 118 9.49 -15.47 -22.39
CA ASP A 118 9.63 -14.06 -22.71
C ASP A 118 9.32 -13.16 -21.53
N SER A 119 8.50 -13.65 -20.61
CA SER A 119 8.05 -12.95 -19.39
C SER A 119 7.78 -13.93 -18.27
N PHE A 120 7.85 -13.41 -17.04
CA PHE A 120 7.41 -14.12 -15.85
C PHE A 120 6.07 -13.57 -15.38
N ASN A 121 5.14 -14.48 -15.07
CA ASN A 121 3.86 -14.15 -14.46
C ASN A 121 3.88 -14.58 -12.98
N LEU A 122 3.50 -13.68 -12.08
CA LEU A 122 3.56 -13.85 -10.63
C LEU A 122 2.84 -15.13 -10.14
N ASN A 123 1.77 -15.53 -10.83
CA ASN A 123 0.93 -16.66 -10.45
C ASN A 123 1.21 -17.93 -11.29
N HIS A 124 2.28 -17.94 -12.10
CA HIS A 124 2.61 -19.10 -12.93
C HIS A 124 3.19 -20.22 -12.07
N SER A 125 2.70 -21.47 -12.25
CA SER A 125 3.09 -22.61 -11.41
C SER A 125 4.60 -22.84 -11.38
N GLN A 126 5.29 -22.79 -12.53
CA GLN A 126 6.75 -23.00 -12.56
C GLN A 126 7.53 -21.88 -11.88
N LEU A 127 7.04 -20.64 -11.88
CA LEU A 127 7.65 -19.56 -11.12
C LEU A 127 7.51 -19.80 -9.61
N LEU A 128 6.33 -20.25 -9.18
CA LEU A 128 6.07 -20.58 -7.77
C LEU A 128 6.91 -21.79 -7.32
N ASP A 129 7.10 -22.78 -8.19
CA ASP A 129 7.98 -23.92 -7.93
C ASP A 129 9.44 -23.46 -7.76
N ILE A 130 9.94 -22.57 -8.62
CA ILE A 130 11.27 -21.99 -8.50
C ILE A 130 11.40 -21.18 -7.19
N ALA A 131 10.41 -20.34 -6.88
CA ALA A 131 10.39 -19.54 -5.66
C ALA A 131 10.43 -20.44 -4.41
N ALA A 132 9.69 -21.56 -4.41
CA ALA A 132 9.68 -22.53 -3.32
C ALA A 132 11.04 -23.23 -3.13
N ILE A 133 11.75 -23.53 -4.21
CA ILE A 133 13.08 -24.19 -4.14
C ILE A 133 14.12 -23.31 -3.46
N ILE A 134 13.99 -22.00 -3.57
CA ILE A 134 14.91 -21.03 -2.97
C ILE A 134 14.31 -20.32 -1.72
N ASP A 135 13.27 -20.91 -1.14
CA ASP A 135 12.59 -20.43 0.07
C ASP A 135 12.06 -18.99 -0.01
N LEU A 136 11.68 -18.52 -1.19
CA LEU A 136 11.03 -17.21 -1.35
C LEU A 136 9.56 -17.27 -0.98
N THR A 137 9.14 -16.39 -0.08
CA THR A 137 7.73 -16.20 0.25
C THR A 137 6.99 -15.43 -0.85
N GLN A 138 5.66 -15.54 -0.87
CA GLN A 138 4.82 -14.79 -1.82
C GLN A 138 5.03 -13.27 -1.73
N ASP A 139 5.17 -12.73 -0.51
CA ASP A 139 5.39 -11.29 -0.31
C ASP A 139 6.75 -10.82 -0.84
N GLN A 140 7.78 -11.66 -0.70
CA GLN A 140 9.10 -11.41 -1.27
C GLN A 140 9.04 -11.44 -2.80
N LEU A 141 8.32 -12.40 -3.37
CA LEU A 141 8.14 -12.50 -4.82
C LEU A 141 7.40 -11.28 -5.38
N ILE A 142 6.32 -10.83 -4.74
CA ILE A 142 5.62 -9.58 -5.09
C ILE A 142 6.56 -8.38 -5.04
N THR A 143 7.43 -8.33 -4.04
CA THR A 143 8.41 -7.24 -3.89
C THR A 143 9.46 -7.28 -5.01
N LEU A 144 9.95 -8.47 -5.38
CA LEU A 144 10.87 -8.65 -6.51
C LEU A 144 10.22 -8.20 -7.83
N PHE A 145 8.97 -8.58 -8.09
CA PHE A 145 8.23 -8.15 -9.29
C PHE A 145 8.08 -6.63 -9.36
N ARG A 146 7.74 -6.00 -8.24
CA ARG A 146 7.63 -4.54 -8.15
C ARG A 146 8.98 -3.84 -8.41
N ASN A 147 10.06 -4.37 -7.88
CA ASN A 147 11.38 -3.79 -8.10
C ASN A 147 11.85 -4.00 -9.54
N ALA A 148 11.68 -5.20 -10.08
CA ALA A 148 12.04 -5.52 -11.46
C ALA A 148 11.25 -4.66 -12.47
N SER A 149 9.99 -4.35 -12.21
CA SER A 149 9.15 -3.53 -13.10
C SER A 149 9.65 -2.09 -13.27
N LYS A 150 10.58 -1.64 -12.43
CA LYS A 150 11.18 -0.29 -12.49
C LYS A 150 12.46 -0.23 -13.33
N LEU A 151 12.98 -1.42 -13.73
CA LEU A 151 14.13 -1.59 -14.61
C LEU A 151 13.67 -1.69 -16.07
#